data_5b1d16ce75e2102cd083cafed558b12d
#
_entry.id   5b1d16ce75e2102cd083cafed558b12d
#
_cell.length_a   1.000
_cell.length_b   1.000
_cell.length_c   1.000
_cell.angle_alpha   90.00
_cell.angle_beta   90.00
_cell.angle_gamma   90.00
#
_symmetry.space_group_name_H-M   'P 1'
#
loop_
_entity.id
_entity.type
_entity.pdbx_description
1 polymer ?
#
loop_
_entity_poly.entity_id
_entity_poly.type
_entity_poly.pdbx_seq_one_letter_code
_entity_poly.pdbx_strand_id
1 'polypeptide(L)'
;MQPSGVRSYYARFGRNRRVALGHAGSIEPDEARERCQIVLGNVAHGRHPLHGLGGTDGITLGKFIADTYTTWVQASRPRTAADTLEKLHRHFRTWYPEPLTAITVERVEAWKVRRLNEGRNPVTVVRDLYTLSSVLRRAVKAGELTENPVRRVDKPRVDRRGKVRFLHQAEETRLRQALRARDEEMRNRRTLANSSRQARNELLLPQMHFGDHLTPAVLLSMNTGLRRGEALKLRWGSVDLDRRLITVEGRNSKSRQTRHVPLNDEAVRALRDWREQAGAGARVFHVVGFQTAWETVLKRARISKFRWHDLRHHFASRLVQQGVPLNTVRDLLGHGSVGMSLRYAHLAPDQRRAAVAKLNERSLLTLTMRLQWEGLPVASGYRVDSIVIREGLKVAGQIPLSGSPSASELRL
;
A
#
# COMPACT_ATOMS: atom_id res chain seq x y z
N MET A 1 22.47 10.41 -33.57
CA MET A 1 21.66 9.35 -34.22
C MET A 1 20.87 8.63 -33.15
N GLN A 2 19.58 8.40 -33.35
CA GLN A 2 18.85 7.46 -32.48
C GLN A 2 19.24 6.03 -32.88
N PRO A 3 19.18 5.05 -31.96
CA PRO A 3 19.51 3.64 -32.25
C PRO A 3 18.70 3.01 -33.38
N SER A 4 17.58 3.65 -33.78
CA SER A 4 16.68 3.21 -34.86
C SER A 4 17.12 3.61 -36.29
N GLY A 5 18.25 4.29 -36.47
CA GLY A 5 18.69 4.77 -37.78
C GLY A 5 17.88 5.92 -38.39
N VAL A 6 16.80 6.35 -37.74
CA VAL A 6 15.93 7.42 -38.25
C VAL A 6 16.59 8.79 -38.01
N ARG A 7 16.76 9.57 -39.08
CA ARG A 7 17.25 10.94 -39.02
C ARG A 7 16.09 11.91 -38.90
N SER A 8 16.19 12.90 -37.98
CA SER A 8 15.18 13.93 -37.78
C SER A 8 15.81 15.31 -37.65
N TYR A 9 15.15 16.33 -38.17
CA TYR A 9 15.53 17.73 -38.00
C TYR A 9 15.03 18.27 -36.67
N TYR A 10 15.85 19.09 -36.01
CA TYR A 10 15.54 19.72 -34.73
C TYR A 10 15.90 21.20 -34.74
N ALA A 11 15.02 22.06 -34.26
CA ALA A 11 15.39 23.41 -33.85
C ALA A 11 15.91 23.40 -32.41
N ARG A 12 17.10 23.98 -32.18
CA ARG A 12 17.70 24.11 -30.84
C ARG A 12 17.62 25.56 -30.39
N PHE A 13 17.18 25.78 -29.17
CA PHE A 13 17.05 27.12 -28.57
C PHE A 13 17.32 27.08 -27.05
N GLY A 14 17.92 28.17 -26.52
CA GLY A 14 18.35 28.23 -25.11
C GLY A 14 19.37 27.16 -24.72
N ARG A 15 19.63 27.02 -23.42
CA ARG A 15 20.68 26.14 -22.87
C ARG A 15 20.34 24.64 -22.88
N ASN A 16 19.71 24.03 -23.76
CA ASN A 16 19.41 22.59 -23.88
C ASN A 16 17.97 22.27 -24.31
N ARG A 17 17.26 23.25 -24.89
CA ARG A 17 15.92 23.00 -25.42
C ARG A 17 16.03 22.72 -26.93
N ARG A 18 15.34 21.67 -27.37
CA ARG A 18 15.19 21.34 -28.79
C ARG A 18 13.74 20.90 -29.07
N VAL A 19 13.27 21.21 -30.26
CA VAL A 19 11.98 20.77 -30.80
C VAL A 19 12.21 20.05 -32.11
N ALA A 20 11.50 18.93 -32.32
CA ALA A 20 11.57 18.21 -33.59
C ALA A 20 10.78 19.00 -34.66
N LEU A 21 11.37 19.15 -35.84
CA LEU A 21 10.78 19.83 -37.00
C LEU A 21 10.17 18.84 -37.99
N GLY A 22 10.64 17.59 -37.98
CA GLY A 22 10.16 16.48 -38.80
C GLY A 22 11.24 15.47 -39.11
N HIS A 23 10.86 14.36 -39.74
CA HIS A 23 11.82 13.33 -40.19
C HIS A 23 12.47 13.69 -41.48
N ALA A 24 13.78 13.40 -41.63
CA ALA A 24 14.55 13.71 -42.82
C ALA A 24 14.10 12.99 -44.13
N GLY A 25 13.16 12.05 -44.02
CA GLY A 25 12.48 11.44 -45.18
C GLY A 25 11.09 12.00 -45.46
N SER A 26 10.60 12.93 -44.60
CA SER A 26 9.25 13.48 -44.72
C SER A 26 9.21 14.98 -44.99
N ILE A 27 10.32 15.69 -44.78
CA ILE A 27 10.46 17.11 -45.07
C ILE A 27 11.83 17.36 -45.73
N GLU A 28 11.84 18.27 -46.68
CA GLU A 28 13.07 18.70 -47.36
C GLU A 28 13.91 19.61 -46.47
N PRO A 29 15.25 19.68 -46.70
CA PRO A 29 16.15 20.50 -45.87
C PRO A 29 15.77 21.99 -45.82
N ASP A 30 15.25 22.53 -46.89
CA ASP A 30 14.86 23.94 -46.97
C ASP A 30 13.58 24.22 -46.18
N GLU A 31 12.60 23.31 -46.21
CA GLU A 31 11.43 23.35 -45.37
C GLU A 31 11.79 23.23 -43.87
N ALA A 32 12.78 22.39 -43.56
CA ALA A 32 13.27 22.28 -42.20
C ALA A 32 13.97 23.58 -41.71
N ARG A 33 14.64 24.30 -42.58
CA ARG A 33 15.23 25.63 -42.29
C ARG A 33 14.15 26.67 -42.02
N GLU A 34 13.14 26.75 -42.87
CA GLU A 34 12.01 27.66 -42.72
C GLU A 34 11.27 27.41 -41.40
N ARG A 35 10.96 26.16 -41.12
CA ARG A 35 10.36 25.75 -39.84
C ARG A 35 11.23 26.13 -38.65
N CYS A 36 12.54 25.99 -38.77
CA CYS A 36 13.49 26.41 -37.74
C CYS A 36 13.45 27.92 -37.47
N GLN A 37 13.37 28.74 -38.52
CA GLN A 37 13.25 30.20 -38.39
C GLN A 37 11.96 30.60 -37.69
N ILE A 38 10.83 29.97 -38.04
CA ILE A 38 9.56 30.18 -37.37
C ILE A 38 9.64 29.82 -35.90
N VAL A 39 10.24 28.68 -35.55
CA VAL A 39 10.47 28.26 -34.17
C VAL A 39 11.28 29.27 -33.37
N LEU A 40 12.40 29.73 -33.95
CA LEU A 40 13.30 30.70 -33.30
C LEU A 40 12.60 32.06 -33.11
N GLY A 41 11.85 32.51 -34.13
CA GLY A 41 11.02 33.72 -34.05
C GLY A 41 9.94 33.63 -32.97
N ASN A 42 9.25 32.52 -32.87
CA ASN A 42 8.27 32.28 -31.83
C ASN A 42 8.88 32.34 -30.44
N VAL A 43 10.04 31.70 -30.25
CA VAL A 43 10.77 31.70 -28.98
C VAL A 43 11.20 33.11 -28.60
N ALA A 44 11.71 33.90 -29.55
CA ALA A 44 12.14 35.29 -29.35
C ALA A 44 10.97 36.19 -28.89
N HIS A 45 9.77 35.94 -29.42
CA HIS A 45 8.54 36.68 -29.05
C HIS A 45 7.79 36.08 -27.85
N GLY A 46 8.38 35.10 -27.12
CA GLY A 46 7.72 34.44 -25.98
C GLY A 46 6.53 33.56 -26.36
N ARG A 47 6.36 33.23 -27.65
CA ARG A 47 5.31 32.36 -28.16
C ARG A 47 5.73 30.89 -28.07
N HIS A 48 4.76 29.99 -28.20
CA HIS A 48 5.05 28.56 -28.28
C HIS A 48 5.96 28.27 -29.50
N PRO A 49 7.05 27.50 -29.40
CA PRO A 49 8.00 27.28 -30.49
C PRO A 49 7.35 26.83 -31.81
N LEU A 50 6.30 25.98 -31.75
CA LEU A 50 5.61 25.44 -32.93
C LEU A 50 4.41 26.28 -33.40
N HIS A 51 4.21 27.48 -32.85
CA HIS A 51 3.11 28.36 -33.25
C HIS A 51 3.27 28.81 -34.70
N GLY A 52 2.23 28.59 -35.54
CA GLY A 52 2.23 29.07 -36.94
C GLY A 52 3.04 28.21 -37.93
N LEU A 53 3.59 27.09 -37.54
CA LEU A 53 4.12 26.11 -38.47
C LEU A 53 2.94 25.40 -39.16
N GLY A 54 2.49 25.97 -40.25
CA GLY A 54 1.36 25.44 -41.04
C GLY A 54 1.56 23.98 -41.42
N GLY A 55 0.56 23.16 -41.12
CA GLY A 55 0.53 21.71 -41.39
C GLY A 55 0.63 20.83 -40.17
N THR A 56 0.88 21.37 -38.98
CA THR A 56 0.69 20.68 -37.72
C THR A 56 -0.34 21.42 -36.86
N ASP A 57 -1.61 21.27 -37.15
CA ASP A 57 -2.55 21.11 -36.07
C ASP A 57 -1.97 19.96 -35.27
N GLY A 58 -1.17 20.28 -34.24
CA GLY A 58 -0.38 19.28 -33.51
C GLY A 58 -1.27 18.15 -33.11
N ILE A 59 -0.73 16.92 -33.09
CA ILE A 59 -1.53 15.74 -32.77
C ILE A 59 -2.53 16.04 -31.65
N THR A 60 -3.80 15.74 -31.88
CA THR A 60 -4.84 16.00 -30.88
C THR A 60 -4.64 15.12 -29.67
N LEU A 61 -5.11 15.58 -28.49
CA LEU A 61 -5.05 14.78 -27.26
C LEU A 61 -5.67 13.39 -27.47
N GLY A 62 -6.82 13.32 -28.14
CA GLY A 62 -7.52 12.06 -28.40
C GLY A 62 -6.71 11.12 -29.28
N LYS A 63 -6.13 11.63 -30.38
CA LYS A 63 -5.28 10.84 -31.27
C LYS A 63 -4.01 10.36 -30.57
N PHE A 64 -3.35 11.24 -29.81
CA PHE A 64 -2.17 10.84 -29.03
C PHE A 64 -2.49 9.76 -27.97
N ILE A 65 -3.65 9.87 -27.30
CA ILE A 65 -4.10 8.85 -26.35
C ILE A 65 -4.33 7.52 -27.07
N ALA A 66 -5.02 7.51 -28.21
CA ALA A 66 -5.34 6.30 -28.95
C ALA A 66 -4.08 5.63 -29.51
N ASP A 67 -3.26 6.36 -30.25
CA ASP A 67 -2.16 5.81 -31.04
C ASP A 67 -0.89 5.51 -30.21
N THR A 68 -0.61 6.35 -29.21
CA THR A 68 0.67 6.29 -28.50
C THR A 68 0.53 5.92 -27.02
N TYR A 69 -0.38 6.63 -26.30
CA TYR A 69 -0.45 6.48 -24.85
C TYR A 69 -1.10 5.17 -24.42
N THR A 70 -2.12 4.70 -25.14
CA THR A 70 -2.86 3.47 -24.81
C THR A 70 -1.93 2.26 -24.86
N THR A 71 -1.20 2.07 -25.93
CA THR A 71 -0.23 0.97 -26.07
C THR A 71 0.84 1.03 -24.98
N TRP A 72 1.36 2.22 -24.73
CA TRP A 72 2.39 2.39 -23.69
C TRP A 72 1.86 2.11 -22.27
N VAL A 73 0.68 2.61 -21.90
CA VAL A 73 0.14 2.43 -20.54
C VAL A 73 -0.28 0.98 -20.30
N GLN A 74 -0.78 0.29 -21.31
CA GLN A 74 -1.11 -1.14 -21.24
C GLN A 74 0.15 -1.99 -21.00
N ALA A 75 1.22 -1.72 -21.73
CA ALA A 75 2.50 -2.42 -21.56
C ALA A 75 3.18 -2.09 -20.21
N SER A 76 3.21 -0.79 -19.85
CA SER A 76 3.95 -0.34 -18.66
C SER A 76 3.19 -0.53 -17.34
N ARG A 77 1.85 -0.48 -17.37
CA ARG A 77 0.97 -0.51 -16.20
C ARG A 77 -0.29 -1.34 -16.43
N PRO A 78 -0.21 -2.60 -16.81
CA PRO A 78 -1.36 -3.42 -17.24
C PRO A 78 -2.49 -3.46 -16.21
N ARG A 79 -2.17 -3.45 -14.91
CA ARG A 79 -3.19 -3.52 -13.83
C ARG A 79 -4.03 -2.25 -13.66
N THR A 80 -3.56 -1.10 -14.13
CA THR A 80 -4.21 0.21 -13.93
C THR A 80 -4.49 0.92 -15.24
N ALA A 81 -4.13 0.33 -16.36
CA ALA A 81 -4.30 0.94 -17.68
C ALA A 81 -5.77 1.27 -17.96
N ALA A 82 -6.66 0.30 -17.79
CA ALA A 82 -8.10 0.48 -18.02
C ALA A 82 -8.67 1.62 -17.16
N ASP A 83 -8.41 1.62 -15.86
CA ASP A 83 -8.85 2.68 -14.93
C ASP A 83 -8.26 4.06 -15.29
N THR A 84 -7.01 4.09 -15.77
CA THR A 84 -6.36 5.34 -16.21
C THR A 84 -7.03 5.89 -17.47
N LEU A 85 -7.29 5.04 -18.47
CA LEU A 85 -7.94 5.42 -19.72
C LEU A 85 -9.39 5.85 -19.49
N GLU A 86 -10.12 5.13 -18.64
CA GLU A 86 -11.49 5.50 -18.24
C GLU A 86 -11.55 6.88 -17.57
N LYS A 87 -10.60 7.18 -16.67
CA LYS A 87 -10.51 8.50 -16.02
C LYS A 87 -10.20 9.62 -17.01
N LEU A 88 -9.29 9.37 -17.96
CA LEU A 88 -9.01 10.34 -19.04
C LEU A 88 -10.27 10.62 -19.84
N HIS A 89 -10.97 9.58 -20.26
CA HIS A 89 -12.22 9.71 -21.00
C HIS A 89 -13.29 10.44 -20.18
N ARG A 90 -13.49 10.10 -18.92
CA ARG A 90 -14.50 10.70 -18.03
C ARG A 90 -14.27 12.19 -17.77
N HIS A 91 -13.03 12.62 -17.63
CA HIS A 91 -12.70 13.96 -17.13
C HIS A 91 -12.14 14.89 -18.18
N PHE A 92 -11.58 14.38 -19.29
CA PHE A 92 -10.88 15.16 -20.30
C PHE A 92 -11.36 14.89 -21.74
N ARG A 93 -12.46 14.15 -21.93
CA ARG A 93 -13.02 13.82 -23.25
C ARG A 93 -13.27 15.07 -24.09
N THR A 94 -13.74 16.16 -23.48
CA THR A 94 -14.00 17.42 -24.17
C THR A 94 -12.75 18.07 -24.77
N TRP A 95 -11.56 17.65 -24.31
CA TRP A 95 -10.27 18.13 -24.82
C TRP A 95 -9.70 17.22 -25.92
N TYR A 96 -10.32 16.08 -26.19
CA TYR A 96 -9.80 15.10 -27.15
C TYR A 96 -9.67 15.64 -28.58
N PRO A 97 -10.60 16.48 -29.11
CA PRO A 97 -10.48 17.05 -30.44
C PRO A 97 -9.36 18.09 -30.56
N GLU A 98 -8.84 18.58 -29.45
CA GLU A 98 -7.92 19.70 -29.44
C GLU A 98 -6.47 19.26 -29.52
N PRO A 99 -5.61 20.07 -30.16
CA PRO A 99 -4.18 19.79 -30.23
C PRO A 99 -3.57 19.80 -28.83
N LEU A 100 -2.53 18.98 -28.61
CA LEU A 100 -1.81 18.92 -27.34
C LEU A 100 -1.28 20.29 -26.88
N THR A 101 -0.93 21.15 -27.83
CA THR A 101 -0.41 22.51 -27.59
C THR A 101 -1.46 23.46 -27.02
N ALA A 102 -2.75 23.20 -27.24
CA ALA A 102 -3.86 23.97 -26.67
C ALA A 102 -4.10 23.68 -25.18
N ILE A 103 -3.45 22.66 -24.63
CA ILE A 103 -3.54 22.33 -23.21
C ILE A 103 -2.51 23.18 -22.45
N THR A 104 -2.86 24.43 -22.18
CA THR A 104 -1.99 25.39 -21.48
C THR A 104 -2.12 25.29 -19.95
N VAL A 105 -1.23 25.97 -19.22
CA VAL A 105 -1.28 26.05 -17.75
C VAL A 105 -2.60 26.68 -17.30
N GLU A 106 -3.02 27.78 -17.94
CA GLU A 106 -4.22 28.53 -17.63
C GLU A 106 -5.47 27.66 -17.82
N ARG A 107 -5.49 26.85 -18.86
CA ARG A 107 -6.59 25.93 -19.13
C ARG A 107 -6.70 24.83 -18.06
N VAL A 108 -5.58 24.27 -17.64
CA VAL A 108 -5.56 23.26 -16.58
C VAL A 108 -5.94 23.89 -15.23
N GLU A 109 -5.49 25.11 -14.97
CA GLU A 109 -5.92 25.88 -13.79
C GLU A 109 -7.43 26.13 -13.78
N ALA A 110 -8.00 26.60 -14.88
CA ALA A 110 -9.43 26.82 -15.02
C ALA A 110 -10.25 25.53 -14.80
N TRP A 111 -9.77 24.40 -15.35
CA TRP A 111 -10.38 23.10 -15.11
C TRP A 111 -10.33 22.72 -13.62
N LYS A 112 -9.19 22.90 -12.96
CA LYS A 112 -9.00 22.61 -11.53
C LYS A 112 -9.97 23.42 -10.68
N VAL A 113 -10.05 24.74 -10.92
CA VAL A 113 -10.93 25.67 -10.18
C VAL A 113 -12.39 25.25 -10.36
N ARG A 114 -12.82 25.01 -11.59
CA ARG A 114 -14.18 24.53 -11.86
C ARG A 114 -14.52 23.26 -11.09
N ARG A 115 -13.60 22.26 -11.08
CA ARG A 115 -13.83 20.99 -10.36
C ARG A 115 -13.93 21.18 -8.85
N LEU A 116 -13.16 22.11 -8.29
CA LEU A 116 -13.25 22.45 -6.86
C LEU A 116 -14.57 23.17 -6.55
N ASN A 117 -15.01 24.11 -7.40
CA ASN A 117 -16.28 24.81 -7.25
C ASN A 117 -17.50 23.88 -7.41
N GLU A 118 -17.39 22.80 -8.19
CA GLU A 118 -18.37 21.71 -8.24
C GLU A 118 -18.40 20.87 -6.94
N GLY A 119 -17.67 21.24 -5.90
CA GLY A 119 -17.59 20.52 -4.62
C GLY A 119 -16.81 19.21 -4.67
N ARG A 120 -16.00 18.97 -5.71
CA ARG A 120 -15.15 17.76 -5.78
C ARG A 120 -14.04 17.82 -4.75
N ASN A 121 -13.82 16.67 -4.12
CA ASN A 121 -12.77 16.55 -3.11
C ASN A 121 -11.39 16.90 -3.71
N PRO A 122 -10.61 17.82 -3.09
CA PRO A 122 -9.28 18.22 -3.55
C PRO A 122 -8.33 17.05 -3.86
N VAL A 123 -8.38 15.98 -3.05
CA VAL A 123 -7.58 14.74 -3.29
C VAL A 123 -7.92 14.11 -4.64
N THR A 124 -9.21 14.10 -5.01
CA THR A 124 -9.68 13.55 -6.27
C THR A 124 -9.21 14.41 -7.43
N VAL A 125 -9.36 15.74 -7.33
CA VAL A 125 -8.90 16.70 -8.35
C VAL A 125 -7.40 16.55 -8.60
N VAL A 126 -6.59 16.47 -7.54
CA VAL A 126 -5.13 16.25 -7.67
C VAL A 126 -4.81 14.92 -8.34
N ARG A 127 -5.60 13.87 -8.08
CA ARG A 127 -5.42 12.56 -8.72
C ARG A 127 -5.74 12.60 -10.21
N ASP A 128 -6.79 13.32 -10.59
CA ASP A 128 -7.18 13.51 -11.99
C ASP A 128 -6.11 14.32 -12.74
N LEU A 129 -5.55 15.38 -12.13
CA LEU A 129 -4.41 16.12 -12.67
C LEU A 129 -3.17 15.21 -12.87
N TYR A 130 -2.88 14.30 -11.95
CA TYR A 130 -1.79 13.33 -12.16
C TYR A 130 -2.07 12.37 -13.32
N THR A 131 -3.32 12.04 -13.56
CA THR A 131 -3.71 11.21 -14.71
C THR A 131 -3.44 11.95 -16.03
N LEU A 132 -3.88 13.20 -16.16
CA LEU A 132 -3.56 14.06 -17.29
C LEU A 132 -2.04 14.27 -17.45
N SER A 133 -1.35 14.58 -16.35
CA SER A 133 0.11 14.74 -16.34
C SER A 133 0.87 13.51 -16.83
N SER A 134 0.31 12.31 -16.67
CA SER A 134 0.91 11.07 -17.18
C SER A 134 0.91 11.03 -18.71
N VAL A 135 -0.18 11.45 -19.34
CA VAL A 135 -0.31 11.55 -20.81
C VAL A 135 0.64 12.61 -21.34
N LEU A 136 0.56 13.83 -20.81
CA LEU A 136 1.37 14.95 -21.29
C LEU A 136 2.88 14.73 -21.08
N ARG A 137 3.26 14.02 -20.01
CA ARG A 137 4.67 13.59 -19.84
C ARG A 137 5.10 12.61 -20.93
N ARG A 138 4.19 11.74 -21.38
CA ARG A 138 4.50 10.85 -22.50
C ARG A 138 4.59 11.62 -23.79
N ALA A 139 3.75 12.64 -24.01
CA ALA A 139 3.81 13.53 -25.15
C ALA A 139 5.14 14.30 -25.21
N VAL A 140 5.63 14.81 -24.06
CA VAL A 140 6.96 15.42 -23.97
C VAL A 140 8.07 14.44 -24.35
N LYS A 141 7.96 13.17 -23.89
CA LYS A 141 8.96 12.14 -24.26
C LYS A 141 8.90 11.72 -25.72
N ALA A 142 7.73 11.86 -26.34
CA ALA A 142 7.56 11.60 -27.76
C ALA A 142 7.98 12.79 -28.65
N GLY A 143 8.30 13.95 -28.06
CA GLY A 143 8.65 15.18 -28.79
C GLY A 143 7.45 16.01 -29.26
N GLU A 144 6.22 15.60 -28.89
CA GLU A 144 4.98 16.28 -29.28
C GLU A 144 4.69 17.54 -28.43
N LEU A 145 5.34 17.66 -27.28
CA LEU A 145 5.30 18.82 -26.38
C LEU A 145 6.71 19.17 -25.89
N THR A 146 6.96 20.44 -25.70
CA THR A 146 8.23 20.91 -25.08
C THR A 146 8.24 20.71 -23.57
N GLU A 147 7.11 20.96 -22.92
CA GLU A 147 6.96 20.79 -21.47
C GLU A 147 5.56 20.30 -21.10
N ASN A 148 5.43 19.78 -19.90
CA ASN A 148 4.14 19.35 -19.35
C ASN A 148 3.52 20.47 -18.51
N PRO A 149 2.46 21.15 -18.97
CA PRO A 149 1.86 22.30 -18.30
C PRO A 149 1.31 21.95 -16.90
N VAL A 150 0.86 20.72 -16.66
CA VAL A 150 0.36 20.29 -15.34
C VAL A 150 1.43 20.38 -14.24
N ARG A 151 2.71 20.43 -14.59
CA ARG A 151 3.80 20.57 -13.61
C ARG A 151 3.85 21.96 -12.99
N ARG A 152 3.41 22.98 -13.73
CA ARG A 152 3.37 24.38 -13.31
C ARG A 152 2.08 24.76 -12.57
N VAL A 153 1.06 23.90 -12.64
CA VAL A 153 -0.22 24.09 -11.97
C VAL A 153 -0.08 23.88 -10.47
N ASP A 154 -0.50 24.87 -9.69
CA ASP A 154 -0.54 24.76 -8.24
C ASP A 154 -1.59 23.74 -7.79
N LYS A 155 -1.15 22.78 -7.00
CA LYS A 155 -2.00 21.73 -6.49
C LYS A 155 -2.55 22.09 -5.11
N PRO A 156 -3.85 21.90 -4.86
CA PRO A 156 -4.41 22.12 -3.53
C PRO A 156 -3.62 21.37 -2.47
N ARG A 157 -3.38 22.05 -1.35
CA ARG A 157 -2.82 21.38 -0.16
C ARG A 157 -3.83 20.34 0.32
N VAL A 158 -3.41 19.13 0.36
CA VAL A 158 -4.24 17.99 0.78
C VAL A 158 -3.69 17.46 2.08
N ASP A 159 -4.52 17.45 3.12
CA ASP A 159 -4.17 16.71 4.33
C ASP A 159 -4.11 15.21 4.02
N ARG A 160 -2.89 14.69 3.96
CA ARG A 160 -2.61 13.27 3.74
C ARG A 160 -2.64 12.46 5.05
N ARG A 161 -2.79 13.13 6.19
CA ARG A 161 -2.89 12.52 7.51
C ARG A 161 -4.33 12.15 7.84
N GLY A 162 -5.07 11.56 6.90
CA GLY A 162 -6.45 11.13 7.14
C GLY A 162 -6.56 10.36 8.47
N LYS A 163 -7.56 10.70 9.29
CA LYS A 163 -7.86 9.99 10.54
C LYS A 163 -8.01 8.50 10.25
N VAL A 164 -7.23 7.69 10.93
CA VAL A 164 -7.34 6.23 10.84
C VAL A 164 -8.63 5.80 11.53
N ARG A 165 -9.56 5.19 10.79
CA ARG A 165 -10.76 4.59 11.35
C ARG A 165 -10.44 3.15 11.76
N PHE A 166 -10.64 2.84 13.04
CA PHE A 166 -10.58 1.48 13.60
C PHE A 166 -11.74 1.28 14.57
N LEU A 167 -12.03 0.05 14.96
CA LEU A 167 -13.10 -0.27 15.89
C LEU A 167 -12.63 -0.01 17.33
N HIS A 168 -13.44 0.72 18.09
CA HIS A 168 -13.31 0.74 19.54
C HIS A 168 -13.82 -0.59 20.13
N GLN A 169 -13.41 -0.91 21.35
CA GLN A 169 -13.74 -2.18 22.00
C GLN A 169 -15.25 -2.52 21.93
N ALA A 170 -16.11 -1.55 22.25
CA ALA A 170 -17.56 -1.73 22.19
C ALA A 170 -18.08 -1.98 20.76
N GLU A 171 -17.48 -1.35 19.74
CA GLU A 171 -17.85 -1.57 18.33
C GLU A 171 -17.41 -2.97 17.87
N GLU A 172 -16.21 -3.39 18.25
CA GLU A 172 -15.72 -4.73 17.95
C GLU A 172 -16.62 -5.80 18.57
N THR A 173 -17.01 -5.63 19.83
CA THR A 173 -17.95 -6.54 20.51
C THR A 173 -19.28 -6.62 19.75
N ARG A 174 -19.88 -5.49 19.37
CA ARG A 174 -21.12 -5.47 18.60
C ARG A 174 -20.96 -6.10 17.21
N LEU A 175 -19.83 -5.88 16.54
CA LEU A 175 -19.54 -6.51 15.25
C LEU A 175 -19.52 -8.04 15.38
N ARG A 176 -18.82 -8.55 16.38
CA ARG A 176 -18.71 -9.99 16.66
C ARG A 176 -20.07 -10.60 17.01
N GLN A 177 -20.87 -9.89 17.78
CA GLN A 177 -22.25 -10.31 18.11
C GLN A 177 -23.14 -10.36 16.86
N ALA A 178 -23.08 -9.33 16.00
CA ALA A 178 -23.86 -9.29 14.76
C ALA A 178 -23.47 -10.40 13.77
N LEU A 179 -22.19 -10.74 13.70
CA LEU A 179 -21.71 -11.87 12.89
C LEU A 179 -22.23 -13.21 13.44
N ARG A 180 -22.12 -13.43 14.74
CA ARG A 180 -22.64 -14.65 15.40
C ARG A 180 -24.14 -14.81 15.21
N ALA A 181 -24.91 -13.76 15.47
CA ALA A 181 -26.36 -13.77 15.29
C ALA A 181 -26.76 -14.09 13.84
N ARG A 182 -26.04 -13.53 12.87
CA ARG A 182 -26.24 -13.82 11.44
C ARG A 182 -25.97 -15.30 11.13
N ASP A 183 -24.87 -15.84 11.62
CA ASP A 183 -24.51 -17.24 11.40
C ASP A 183 -25.54 -18.18 12.06
N GLU A 184 -26.06 -17.83 13.23
CA GLU A 184 -27.10 -18.57 13.93
C GLU A 184 -28.43 -18.55 13.16
N GLU A 185 -28.87 -17.38 12.66
CA GLU A 185 -30.03 -17.30 11.78
C GLU A 185 -29.92 -18.23 10.56
N MET A 186 -28.73 -18.28 9.96
CA MET A 186 -28.50 -19.14 8.78
C MET A 186 -28.47 -20.63 9.16
N ARG A 187 -27.89 -21.00 10.31
CA ARG A 187 -27.93 -22.36 10.85
C ARG A 187 -29.38 -22.80 11.15
N ASN A 188 -30.17 -21.94 11.80
CA ASN A 188 -31.56 -22.23 12.11
C ASN A 188 -32.39 -22.46 10.83
N ARG A 189 -32.19 -21.63 9.80
CA ARG A 189 -32.82 -21.86 8.49
C ARG A 189 -32.40 -23.20 7.87
N ARG A 190 -31.12 -23.58 8.02
CA ARG A 190 -30.61 -24.88 7.56
C ARG A 190 -31.26 -26.05 8.31
N THR A 191 -31.42 -25.94 9.62
CA THR A 191 -32.08 -26.94 10.45
C THR A 191 -33.53 -27.13 10.03
N LEU A 192 -34.29 -26.05 9.84
CA LEU A 192 -35.64 -26.09 9.32
C LEU A 192 -35.75 -26.74 7.94
N ALA A 193 -34.82 -26.37 7.03
CA ALA A 193 -34.73 -26.98 5.71
C ALA A 193 -34.47 -28.50 5.84
N ASN A 194 -33.59 -28.93 6.73
CA ASN A 194 -33.27 -30.34 6.95
C ASN A 194 -34.45 -31.11 7.52
N SER A 195 -35.22 -30.53 8.44
CA SER A 195 -36.45 -31.16 8.93
C SER A 195 -37.47 -31.42 7.81
N SER A 196 -37.64 -30.44 6.89
CA SER A 196 -38.50 -30.62 5.72
C SER A 196 -37.96 -31.63 4.74
N ARG A 197 -36.62 -31.71 4.54
CA ARG A 197 -35.97 -32.71 3.68
C ARG A 197 -36.10 -34.13 4.25
N GLN A 198 -35.94 -34.24 5.59
CA GLN A 198 -36.12 -35.53 6.27
C GLN A 198 -37.56 -36.06 6.11
N ALA A 199 -38.55 -35.18 6.23
CA ALA A 199 -39.96 -35.52 6.01
C ALA A 199 -40.24 -36.04 4.56
N ARG A 200 -39.42 -35.58 3.59
CA ARG A 200 -39.49 -36.01 2.19
C ARG A 200 -38.49 -37.10 1.83
N ASN A 201 -37.79 -37.67 2.81
CA ASN A 201 -36.76 -38.70 2.62
C ASN A 201 -35.61 -38.27 1.68
N GLU A 202 -35.26 -36.98 1.69
CA GLU A 202 -34.17 -36.40 0.90
C GLU A 202 -32.87 -36.36 1.69
N LEU A 203 -31.71 -36.30 0.97
CA LEU A 203 -30.41 -36.15 1.60
C LEU A 203 -30.33 -34.81 2.40
N LEU A 204 -29.88 -34.95 3.65
CA LEU A 204 -29.72 -33.78 4.51
C LEU A 204 -28.56 -32.88 4.04
N LEU A 205 -28.76 -31.61 4.19
CA LEU A 205 -27.69 -30.64 3.96
C LEU A 205 -26.66 -30.71 5.10
N PRO A 206 -25.35 -30.59 4.83
CA PRO A 206 -24.31 -30.70 5.85
C PRO A 206 -24.44 -29.60 6.92
N GLN A 207 -23.94 -29.88 8.11
CA GLN A 207 -23.85 -28.90 9.19
C GLN A 207 -22.97 -27.71 8.80
N MET A 208 -23.19 -26.57 9.46
CA MET A 208 -22.50 -25.33 9.18
C MET A 208 -21.86 -24.76 10.45
N HIS A 209 -20.57 -24.48 10.40
CA HIS A 209 -19.88 -23.67 11.42
C HIS A 209 -20.25 -22.19 11.25
N PHE A 210 -20.21 -21.71 10.02
CA PHE A 210 -20.54 -20.34 9.64
C PHE A 210 -21.73 -20.32 8.66
N GLY A 211 -22.52 -19.25 8.67
CA GLY A 211 -23.60 -19.07 7.71
C GLY A 211 -23.11 -19.07 6.26
N ASP A 212 -22.01 -18.40 6.02
CA ASP A 212 -21.25 -18.37 4.75
C ASP A 212 -19.81 -17.90 5.00
N HIS A 213 -19.12 -17.52 3.93
CA HIS A 213 -17.73 -17.02 3.95
C HIS A 213 -17.52 -15.69 4.68
N LEU A 214 -18.57 -14.92 5.02
CA LEU A 214 -18.41 -13.55 5.54
C LEU A 214 -17.72 -13.53 6.89
N THR A 215 -18.22 -14.31 7.86
CA THR A 215 -17.66 -14.35 9.21
C THR A 215 -16.18 -14.79 9.20
N PRO A 216 -15.80 -15.93 8.60
CA PRO A 216 -14.40 -16.32 8.59
C PRO A 216 -13.51 -15.33 7.83
N ALA A 217 -13.99 -14.68 6.77
CA ALA A 217 -13.24 -13.65 6.05
C ALA A 217 -13.02 -12.37 6.88
N VAL A 218 -14.03 -11.97 7.68
CA VAL A 218 -13.91 -10.81 8.59
C VAL A 218 -12.92 -11.14 9.72
N LEU A 219 -13.07 -12.29 10.38
CA LEU A 219 -12.17 -12.71 11.46
C LEU A 219 -10.73 -12.82 10.96
N LEU A 220 -10.50 -13.42 9.79
CA LEU A 220 -9.18 -13.45 9.16
C LEU A 220 -8.63 -12.05 8.93
N SER A 221 -9.43 -11.15 8.34
CA SER A 221 -8.99 -9.79 8.03
C SER A 221 -8.67 -8.96 9.27
N MET A 222 -9.42 -9.15 10.35
CA MET A 222 -9.18 -8.50 11.65
C MET A 222 -7.87 -8.96 12.31
N ASN A 223 -7.51 -10.23 12.12
CA ASN A 223 -6.37 -10.87 12.80
C ASN A 223 -5.08 -10.91 11.95
N THR A 224 -5.15 -10.53 10.67
CA THR A 224 -3.98 -10.58 9.77
C THR A 224 -3.68 -9.27 9.08
N GLY A 225 -4.64 -8.35 9.05
CA GLY A 225 -4.51 -7.09 8.32
C GLY A 225 -4.33 -7.27 6.80
N LEU A 226 -4.70 -8.40 6.22
CA LEU A 226 -4.67 -8.63 4.79
C LEU A 226 -5.48 -7.55 4.04
N ARG A 227 -4.99 -7.13 2.87
CA ARG A 227 -5.80 -6.28 1.99
C ARG A 227 -7.00 -7.08 1.49
N ARG A 228 -8.13 -6.41 1.25
CA ARG A 228 -9.33 -7.07 0.72
C ARG A 228 -9.03 -8.02 -0.44
N GLY A 229 -8.28 -7.54 -1.43
CA GLY A 229 -7.93 -8.36 -2.59
C GLY A 229 -6.98 -9.52 -2.28
N GLU A 230 -6.15 -9.42 -1.25
CA GLU A 230 -5.30 -10.50 -0.78
C GLU A 230 -6.13 -11.57 -0.07
N ALA A 231 -7.02 -11.17 0.84
CA ALA A 231 -7.92 -12.09 1.54
C ALA A 231 -8.84 -12.84 0.57
N LEU A 232 -9.49 -12.14 -0.38
CA LEU A 232 -10.41 -12.75 -1.33
C LEU A 232 -9.74 -13.62 -2.39
N LYS A 233 -8.46 -13.39 -2.67
CA LYS A 233 -7.67 -14.20 -3.62
C LYS A 233 -6.85 -15.29 -2.94
N LEU A 234 -6.97 -15.42 -1.61
CA LEU A 234 -6.21 -16.40 -0.84
C LEU A 234 -6.53 -17.82 -1.30
N ARG A 235 -5.51 -18.65 -1.45
CA ARG A 235 -5.61 -20.06 -1.79
C ARG A 235 -5.18 -20.91 -0.60
N TRP A 236 -5.75 -22.08 -0.44
CA TRP A 236 -5.37 -23.02 0.61
C TRP A 236 -3.90 -23.43 0.55
N GLY A 237 -3.32 -23.52 -0.64
CA GLY A 237 -1.87 -23.77 -0.79
C GLY A 237 -0.94 -22.66 -0.28
N SER A 238 -1.51 -21.48 0.04
CA SER A 238 -0.77 -20.36 0.68
C SER A 238 -1.04 -20.26 2.19
N VAL A 239 -1.80 -21.19 2.77
CA VAL A 239 -2.18 -21.26 4.19
C VAL A 239 -1.58 -22.51 4.80
N ASP A 240 -0.66 -22.35 5.72
CA ASP A 240 -0.11 -23.42 6.55
C ASP A 240 -0.72 -23.30 7.94
N LEU A 241 -1.70 -24.17 8.24
CA LEU A 241 -2.41 -24.15 9.54
C LEU A 241 -1.57 -24.75 10.67
N ASP A 242 -0.61 -25.61 10.36
CA ASP A 242 0.25 -26.26 11.35
C ASP A 242 1.35 -25.31 11.78
N ARG A 243 1.99 -24.64 10.82
CA ARG A 243 2.95 -23.55 11.10
C ARG A 243 2.28 -22.22 11.44
N ARG A 244 0.96 -22.15 11.39
CA ARG A 244 0.17 -20.93 11.66
C ARG A 244 0.62 -19.74 10.81
N LEU A 245 0.73 -19.93 9.50
CA LEU A 245 1.32 -18.95 8.61
C LEU A 245 0.53 -18.79 7.31
N ILE A 246 0.38 -17.56 6.85
CA ILE A 246 -0.12 -17.25 5.51
C ILE A 246 1.01 -16.66 4.69
N THR A 247 1.24 -17.18 3.50
CA THR A 247 2.14 -16.61 2.50
C THR A 247 1.36 -15.74 1.51
N VAL A 248 1.60 -14.43 1.55
CA VAL A 248 1.05 -13.48 0.58
C VAL A 248 2.07 -13.28 -0.52
N GLU A 249 1.85 -13.91 -1.66
CA GLU A 249 2.76 -13.84 -2.81
C GLU A 249 2.85 -12.42 -3.41
N GLY A 250 4.04 -12.02 -3.82
CA GLY A 250 4.29 -10.72 -4.42
C GLY A 250 3.44 -10.44 -5.66
N ARG A 251 3.16 -11.46 -6.50
CA ARG A 251 2.25 -11.35 -7.66
C ARG A 251 0.82 -10.93 -7.28
N ASN A 252 0.37 -11.27 -6.07
CA ASN A 252 -0.95 -10.94 -5.53
C ASN A 252 -0.93 -9.66 -4.67
N SER A 253 0.25 -9.13 -4.39
CA SER A 253 0.47 -7.95 -3.55
C SER A 253 0.64 -6.67 -4.38
N LYS A 254 0.19 -5.53 -3.84
CA LYS A 254 0.43 -4.22 -4.44
C LYS A 254 1.91 -3.82 -4.39
N SER A 255 2.64 -4.28 -3.37
CA SER A 255 4.08 -4.02 -3.19
C SER A 255 4.98 -4.93 -4.03
N ARG A 256 4.43 -5.96 -4.68
CA ARG A 256 5.17 -7.01 -5.41
C ARG A 256 6.19 -7.78 -4.56
N GLN A 257 6.10 -7.67 -3.24
CA GLN A 257 6.95 -8.41 -2.30
C GLN A 257 6.13 -9.51 -1.65
N THR A 258 6.69 -10.72 -1.60
CA THR A 258 6.15 -11.83 -0.83
C THR A 258 6.37 -11.54 0.64
N ARG A 259 5.37 -11.82 1.47
CA ARG A 259 5.46 -11.72 2.92
C ARG A 259 4.74 -12.87 3.60
N HIS A 260 5.17 -13.18 4.79
CA HIS A 260 4.56 -14.15 5.66
C HIS A 260 3.80 -13.45 6.79
N VAL A 261 2.57 -13.86 7.04
CA VAL A 261 1.71 -13.29 8.08
C VAL A 261 1.35 -14.39 9.06
N PRO A 262 1.83 -14.31 10.31
CA PRO A 262 1.47 -15.26 11.37
C PRO A 262 -0.03 -15.23 11.66
N LEU A 263 -0.57 -16.38 12.05
CA LEU A 263 -1.95 -16.55 12.45
C LEU A 263 -2.03 -16.73 13.97
N ASN A 264 -2.90 -15.96 14.60
CA ASN A 264 -3.28 -16.18 15.99
C ASN A 264 -4.33 -17.32 16.09
N ASP A 265 -4.64 -17.73 17.32
CA ASP A 265 -5.55 -18.86 17.58
C ASP A 265 -6.94 -18.65 16.96
N GLU A 266 -7.47 -17.41 16.98
CA GLU A 266 -8.77 -17.10 16.41
C GLU A 266 -8.78 -17.29 14.88
N ALA A 267 -7.74 -16.80 14.20
CA ALA A 267 -7.61 -16.94 12.75
C ALA A 267 -7.44 -18.43 12.35
N VAL A 268 -6.66 -19.19 13.13
CA VAL A 268 -6.46 -20.62 12.89
C VAL A 268 -7.78 -21.38 13.05
N ARG A 269 -8.51 -21.17 14.16
CA ARG A 269 -9.83 -21.80 14.39
C ARG A 269 -10.80 -21.45 13.26
N ALA A 270 -10.94 -20.17 12.93
CA ALA A 270 -11.87 -19.74 11.88
C ALA A 270 -11.54 -20.36 10.51
N LEU A 271 -10.26 -20.53 10.19
CA LEU A 271 -9.84 -21.16 8.92
C LEU A 271 -10.03 -22.69 8.93
N ARG A 272 -9.84 -23.37 10.08
CA ARG A 272 -10.10 -24.82 10.21
C ARG A 272 -11.57 -25.11 10.04
N ASP A 273 -12.43 -24.46 10.81
CA ASP A 273 -13.89 -24.61 10.76
C ASP A 273 -14.43 -24.29 9.35
N TRP A 274 -13.86 -23.26 8.72
CA TRP A 274 -14.21 -22.91 7.35
C TRP A 274 -13.73 -23.94 6.31
N ARG A 275 -12.57 -24.55 6.49
CA ARG A 275 -12.03 -25.57 5.57
C ARG A 275 -12.89 -26.83 5.57
N GLU A 276 -13.33 -27.23 6.76
CA GLU A 276 -14.25 -28.37 6.91
C GLU A 276 -15.58 -28.12 6.19
N GLN A 277 -16.13 -26.93 6.31
CA GLN A 277 -17.40 -26.54 5.69
C GLN A 277 -17.30 -26.28 4.18
N ALA A 278 -16.22 -25.62 3.72
CA ALA A 278 -16.10 -25.16 2.32
C ALA A 278 -15.66 -26.27 1.36
N GLY A 279 -15.13 -27.38 1.88
CA GLY A 279 -14.66 -28.50 1.07
C GLY A 279 -13.36 -28.26 0.30
N ALA A 280 -13.06 -29.10 -0.69
CA ALA A 280 -11.76 -29.23 -1.35
C ALA A 280 -11.44 -28.15 -2.40
N GLY A 281 -12.02 -26.97 -2.35
CA GLY A 281 -11.75 -25.89 -3.31
C GLY A 281 -10.34 -25.32 -3.22
N ALA A 282 -9.77 -24.88 -4.34
CA ALA A 282 -8.43 -24.25 -4.36
C ALA A 282 -8.37 -22.88 -3.66
N ARG A 283 -9.47 -22.14 -3.61
CA ARG A 283 -9.57 -20.82 -2.95
C ARG A 283 -10.14 -20.96 -1.54
N VAL A 284 -9.62 -20.16 -0.61
CA VAL A 284 -10.18 -20.10 0.75
C VAL A 284 -11.59 -19.53 0.73
N PHE A 285 -11.82 -18.47 -0.03
CA PHE A 285 -13.13 -17.85 -0.16
C PHE A 285 -13.55 -17.83 -1.64
N HIS A 286 -14.71 -18.42 -1.94
CA HIS A 286 -15.39 -18.33 -3.23
C HIS A 286 -16.39 -17.19 -3.16
N VAL A 287 -15.98 -15.97 -3.52
CA VAL A 287 -16.81 -14.79 -3.30
C VAL A 287 -17.15 -14.09 -4.59
N VAL A 288 -18.44 -13.97 -4.83
CA VAL A 288 -19.03 -12.99 -5.73
C VAL A 288 -19.94 -12.10 -4.86
N GLY A 289 -19.49 -10.85 -4.59
CA GLY A 289 -20.39 -9.84 -4.05
C GLY A 289 -20.79 -9.94 -2.57
N PHE A 290 -19.85 -9.80 -1.62
CA PHE A 290 -20.21 -9.76 -0.18
C PHE A 290 -20.50 -8.35 0.36
N GLN A 291 -20.43 -7.32 -0.47
CA GLN A 291 -20.55 -5.92 -0.02
C GLN A 291 -21.87 -5.66 0.71
N THR A 292 -22.99 -6.11 0.15
CA THR A 292 -24.32 -5.97 0.75
C THR A 292 -24.43 -6.71 2.09
N ALA A 293 -23.88 -7.93 2.17
CA ALA A 293 -23.86 -8.69 3.41
C ALA A 293 -23.03 -8.00 4.49
N TRP A 294 -21.88 -7.44 4.11
CA TRP A 294 -21.03 -6.67 5.00
C TRP A 294 -21.73 -5.41 5.53
N GLU A 295 -22.36 -4.63 4.64
CA GLU A 295 -23.11 -3.44 5.02
C GLU A 295 -24.28 -3.76 5.94
N THR A 296 -24.97 -4.88 5.72
CA THR A 296 -26.05 -5.36 6.59
C THR A 296 -25.52 -5.67 7.98
N VAL A 297 -24.38 -6.36 8.10
CA VAL A 297 -23.76 -6.66 9.40
C VAL A 297 -23.35 -5.37 10.12
N LEU A 298 -22.74 -4.43 9.43
CA LEU A 298 -22.38 -3.13 10.01
C LEU A 298 -23.60 -2.36 10.51
N LYS A 299 -24.70 -2.37 9.76
CA LYS A 299 -25.96 -1.75 10.16
C LYS A 299 -26.52 -2.40 11.43
N ARG A 300 -26.55 -3.73 11.50
CA ARG A 300 -26.96 -4.49 12.69
C ARG A 300 -26.08 -4.19 13.91
N ALA A 301 -24.77 -4.08 13.70
CA ALA A 301 -23.81 -3.73 14.73
C ALA A 301 -23.83 -2.24 15.13
N ARG A 302 -24.64 -1.40 14.49
CA ARG A 302 -24.68 0.06 14.68
C ARG A 302 -23.30 0.70 14.50
N ILE A 303 -22.57 0.28 13.45
CA ILE A 303 -21.24 0.79 13.10
C ILE A 303 -21.36 1.61 11.82
N SER A 304 -21.06 2.90 11.90
CA SER A 304 -21.08 3.82 10.77
C SER A 304 -19.66 4.13 10.25
N LYS A 305 -19.58 4.55 8.99
CA LYS A 305 -18.32 5.01 8.35
C LYS A 305 -17.16 4.02 8.49
N PHE A 306 -17.46 2.72 8.41
CA PHE A 306 -16.48 1.65 8.51
C PHE A 306 -16.51 0.78 7.24
N ARG A 307 -15.42 0.71 6.52
CA ARG A 307 -15.27 -0.03 5.26
C ARG A 307 -14.48 -1.31 5.51
N TRP A 308 -14.54 -2.25 4.59
CA TRP A 308 -13.71 -3.46 4.69
C TRP A 308 -12.22 -3.17 4.88
N HIS A 309 -11.69 -2.15 4.21
CA HIS A 309 -10.29 -1.80 4.35
C HIS A 309 -9.92 -1.29 5.75
N ASP A 310 -10.91 -0.82 6.49
CA ASP A 310 -10.70 -0.32 7.85
C ASP A 310 -10.46 -1.47 8.87
N LEU A 311 -10.78 -2.74 8.51
CA LEU A 311 -10.34 -3.94 9.26
C LEU A 311 -8.81 -4.04 9.31
N ARG A 312 -8.13 -3.72 8.22
CA ARG A 312 -6.67 -3.66 8.19
C ARG A 312 -6.13 -2.50 9.04
N HIS A 313 -6.82 -1.37 9.03
CA HIS A 313 -6.50 -0.27 9.95
C HIS A 313 -6.71 -0.67 11.40
N HIS A 314 -7.78 -1.41 11.69
CA HIS A 314 -8.06 -1.96 13.01
C HIS A 314 -6.95 -2.89 13.50
N PHE A 315 -6.54 -3.87 12.68
CA PHE A 315 -5.41 -4.76 12.99
C PHE A 315 -4.14 -3.98 13.36
N ALA A 316 -3.75 -3.02 12.50
CA ALA A 316 -2.57 -2.19 12.73
C ALA A 316 -2.69 -1.35 14.02
N SER A 317 -3.87 -0.74 14.23
CA SER A 317 -4.12 0.11 15.41
C SER A 317 -4.06 -0.71 16.70
N ARG A 318 -4.64 -1.91 16.70
CA ARG A 318 -4.58 -2.82 17.86
C ARG A 318 -3.15 -3.21 18.22
N LEU A 319 -2.33 -3.60 17.23
CA LEU A 319 -0.93 -3.92 17.46
C LEU A 319 -0.15 -2.73 18.03
N VAL A 320 -0.34 -1.55 17.46
CA VAL A 320 0.36 -0.34 17.93
C VAL A 320 -0.08 0.05 19.34
N GLN A 321 -1.36 -0.04 19.66
CA GLN A 321 -1.89 0.21 21.02
C GLN A 321 -1.33 -0.78 22.06
N GLN A 322 -0.98 -2.00 21.63
CA GLN A 322 -0.31 -3.01 22.47
C GLN A 322 1.22 -2.83 22.51
N GLY A 323 1.74 -1.75 21.95
CA GLY A 323 3.17 -1.45 22.01
C GLY A 323 4.03 -2.15 20.96
N VAL A 324 3.44 -2.84 19.98
CA VAL A 324 4.20 -3.47 18.90
C VAL A 324 4.93 -2.41 18.07
N PRO A 325 6.25 -2.55 17.84
CA PRO A 325 7.04 -1.59 17.07
C PRO A 325 6.45 -1.35 15.66
N LEU A 326 6.45 -0.08 15.22
CA LEU A 326 5.91 0.30 13.91
C LEU A 326 6.58 -0.40 12.72
N ASN A 327 7.85 -0.79 12.85
CA ASN A 327 8.55 -1.57 11.83
C ASN A 327 7.96 -2.98 11.70
N THR A 328 7.68 -3.65 12.82
CA THR A 328 7.00 -4.95 12.81
C THR A 328 5.62 -4.86 12.18
N VAL A 329 4.84 -3.82 12.54
CA VAL A 329 3.53 -3.56 11.93
C VAL A 329 3.67 -3.29 10.43
N ARG A 330 4.70 -2.55 10.00
CA ARG A 330 5.01 -2.30 8.59
C ARG A 330 5.22 -3.61 7.82
N ASP A 331 6.01 -4.50 8.38
CA ASP A 331 6.40 -5.76 7.73
C ASP A 331 5.21 -6.72 7.64
N LEU A 332 4.43 -6.89 8.71
CA LEU A 332 3.18 -7.66 8.72
C LEU A 332 2.18 -7.15 7.67
N LEU A 333 2.03 -5.85 7.56
CA LEU A 333 1.15 -5.23 6.57
C LEU A 333 1.73 -5.24 5.15
N GLY A 334 3.04 -5.38 4.96
CA GLY A 334 3.71 -5.21 3.67
C GLY A 334 3.56 -3.79 3.14
N HIS A 335 3.90 -2.80 3.96
CA HIS A 335 3.96 -1.40 3.55
C HIS A 335 5.29 -1.11 2.85
N GLY A 336 5.23 -0.60 1.63
CA GLY A 336 6.42 -0.26 0.83
C GLY A 336 7.20 0.96 1.35
N SER A 337 6.65 1.73 2.29
CA SER A 337 7.36 2.84 2.94
C SER A 337 6.95 2.98 4.40
N VAL A 338 7.89 3.46 5.23
CA VAL A 338 7.65 3.75 6.65
C VAL A 338 6.53 4.79 6.82
N GLY A 339 6.44 5.78 5.93
CA GLY A 339 5.41 6.82 5.95
C GLY A 339 3.98 6.28 5.96
N MET A 340 3.75 5.09 5.40
CA MET A 340 2.43 4.44 5.46
C MET A 340 2.09 3.93 6.88
N SER A 341 3.07 3.55 7.68
CA SER A 341 2.88 3.07 9.06
C SER A 341 2.88 4.21 10.07
N LEU A 342 3.53 5.34 9.77
CA LEU A 342 3.56 6.51 10.66
C LEU A 342 2.16 7.09 10.96
N ARG A 343 1.15 6.78 10.13
CA ARG A 343 -0.24 7.16 10.41
C ARG A 343 -0.81 6.55 11.69
N TYR A 344 -0.22 5.47 12.19
CA TYR A 344 -0.62 4.81 13.44
C TYR A 344 0.22 5.25 14.64
N ALA A 345 1.30 6.02 14.43
CA ALA A 345 2.25 6.37 15.49
C ALA A 345 1.61 7.09 16.68
N HIS A 346 0.57 7.90 16.42
CA HIS A 346 -0.17 8.62 17.46
C HIS A 346 -1.01 7.71 18.37
N LEU A 347 -1.19 6.43 18.02
CA LEU A 347 -1.91 5.42 18.81
C LEU A 347 -0.97 4.64 19.74
N ALA A 348 0.35 4.78 19.58
CA ALA A 348 1.30 4.11 20.44
C ALA A 348 1.20 4.68 21.86
N PRO A 349 1.27 3.83 22.89
CA PRO A 349 1.48 4.28 24.25
C PRO A 349 2.69 5.21 24.34
N ASP A 350 2.72 6.13 25.29
CA ASP A 350 3.91 6.98 25.49
C ASP A 350 5.09 6.12 25.96
N GLN A 351 5.76 5.53 24.99
CA GLN A 351 6.92 4.65 25.22
C GLN A 351 8.21 5.42 25.51
N ARG A 352 8.22 6.77 25.35
CA ARG A 352 9.44 7.56 25.50
C ARG A 352 9.97 7.49 26.92
N ARG A 353 9.09 7.67 27.91
CA ARG A 353 9.47 7.53 29.33
C ARG A 353 9.89 6.11 29.68
N ALA A 354 9.12 5.12 29.24
CA ALA A 354 9.44 3.71 29.44
C ALA A 354 10.73 3.29 28.73
N ALA A 355 11.00 3.79 27.54
CA ALA A 355 12.24 3.52 26.82
C ALA A 355 13.46 4.11 27.56
N VAL A 356 13.36 5.34 28.08
CA VAL A 356 14.43 5.96 28.86
C VAL A 356 14.58 5.24 30.22
N ALA A 357 13.49 4.83 30.86
CA ALA A 357 13.53 4.07 32.12
C ALA A 357 14.27 2.73 32.00
N LYS A 358 14.21 2.06 30.83
CA LYS A 358 14.99 0.84 30.58
C LYS A 358 16.50 1.04 30.64
N LEU A 359 17.00 2.25 30.48
CA LEU A 359 18.41 2.54 30.68
C LEU A 359 18.78 2.43 32.17
N ASN A 360 17.84 2.75 33.07
CA ASN A 360 18.05 2.65 34.52
C ASN A 360 17.99 1.19 34.99
N GLU A 361 17.15 0.33 34.36
CA GLU A 361 17.07 -1.11 34.73
C GLU A 361 18.39 -1.85 34.56
N ARG A 362 19.14 -1.53 33.50
CA ARG A 362 20.50 -2.08 33.31
C ARG A 362 21.48 -1.66 34.44
N SER A 363 21.35 -0.42 34.89
CA SER A 363 22.17 0.10 36.01
C SER A 363 21.80 -0.55 37.35
N LEU A 364 20.47 -0.74 37.58
CA LEU A 364 19.98 -1.37 38.81
C LEU A 364 20.35 -2.88 38.88
N LEU A 365 20.23 -3.61 37.76
CA LEU A 365 20.67 -5.01 37.72
C LEU A 365 22.16 -5.16 38.03
N THR A 366 22.99 -4.28 37.50
CA THR A 366 24.43 -4.26 37.78
C THR A 366 24.68 -3.92 39.24
N LEU A 367 23.92 -2.98 39.82
CA LEU A 367 24.05 -2.61 41.23
C LEU A 367 23.55 -3.69 42.20
N THR A 368 22.41 -4.31 41.87
CA THR A 368 21.81 -5.40 42.68
C THR A 368 22.67 -6.61 42.66
N MET A 369 23.28 -6.98 41.54
CA MET A 369 24.26 -8.08 41.48
C MET A 369 25.53 -7.77 42.27
N ARG A 370 25.98 -6.51 42.29
CA ARG A 370 27.13 -6.09 43.08
C ARG A 370 26.84 -6.16 44.58
N LEU A 371 25.67 -5.75 45.04
CA LEU A 371 25.24 -5.81 46.44
C LEU A 371 25.01 -7.26 46.94
N GLN A 372 24.45 -8.13 46.11
CA GLN A 372 24.30 -9.56 46.45
C GLN A 372 25.65 -10.30 46.51
N TRP A 373 26.64 -9.83 45.75
CA TRP A 373 27.98 -10.43 45.76
C TRP A 373 28.80 -10.01 47.00
N GLU A 374 28.68 -8.78 47.45
CA GLU A 374 29.37 -8.28 48.64
C GLU A 374 28.94 -8.96 49.96
N GLY A 375 27.77 -9.64 49.94
CA GLY A 375 27.23 -10.38 51.08
C GLY A 375 27.62 -11.87 51.14
N LEU A 376 28.34 -12.43 50.16
CA LEU A 376 28.74 -13.83 50.16
C LEU A 376 30.09 -14.00 50.88
N PRO A 377 30.25 -14.99 51.79
CA PRO A 377 31.51 -15.26 52.44
C PRO A 377 32.53 -15.75 51.40
N VAL A 378 33.57 -14.99 51.20
CA VAL A 378 34.73 -15.37 50.37
C VAL A 378 35.67 -16.18 51.22
N ALA A 379 36.04 -17.38 50.74
CA ALA A 379 37.06 -18.17 51.43
C ALA A 379 38.34 -17.35 51.54
N SER A 380 38.96 -17.40 52.77
CA SER A 380 40.15 -16.61 53.05
C SER A 380 41.26 -16.91 52.06
N GLY A 381 41.72 -15.89 51.34
CA GLY A 381 42.85 -16.03 50.41
C GLY A 381 42.59 -15.55 48.98
N TYR A 382 41.39 -15.06 48.69
CA TYR A 382 41.03 -14.58 47.31
C TYR A 382 40.30 -13.22 47.33
N ARG A 383 40.60 -12.37 46.37
CA ARG A 383 39.94 -11.12 46.15
C ARG A 383 39.28 -11.12 44.75
N VAL A 384 38.02 -10.68 44.65
CA VAL A 384 37.31 -10.61 43.37
C VAL A 384 37.21 -9.14 42.98
N ASP A 385 37.94 -8.71 41.97
CA ASP A 385 37.99 -7.32 41.53
C ASP A 385 36.93 -6.99 40.45
N SER A 386 36.49 -7.95 39.67
CA SER A 386 35.37 -7.76 38.74
C SER A 386 34.87 -9.07 38.15
N ILE A 387 33.55 -9.16 37.89
CA ILE A 387 32.94 -10.24 37.13
C ILE A 387 32.20 -9.64 35.94
N VAL A 388 32.51 -10.12 34.74
CA VAL A 388 31.77 -9.80 33.51
C VAL A 388 30.88 -10.99 33.20
N ILE A 389 29.56 -10.77 33.30
CA ILE A 389 28.56 -11.78 32.90
C ILE A 389 28.11 -11.46 31.47
N ARG A 390 28.42 -12.33 30.52
CA ARG A 390 27.75 -12.38 29.21
C ARG A 390 26.59 -13.35 29.28
N GLU A 391 25.52 -13.06 28.55
CA GLU A 391 24.28 -13.84 28.53
C GLU A 391 24.58 -15.36 28.46
N GLY A 392 24.17 -16.08 29.48
CA GLY A 392 24.08 -17.54 29.47
C GLY A 392 25.21 -18.33 30.09
N LEU A 393 26.37 -17.75 30.46
CA LEU A 393 27.44 -18.52 31.10
C LEU A 393 27.83 -17.93 32.48
N LYS A 394 27.75 -18.77 33.53
CA LYS A 394 28.34 -18.47 34.83
C LYS A 394 29.81 -18.91 34.79
N VAL A 395 30.73 -17.98 34.81
CA VAL A 395 32.16 -18.29 35.03
C VAL A 395 32.58 -17.71 36.38
N ALA A 396 32.76 -18.54 37.33
CA ALA A 396 33.39 -18.17 38.60
C ALA A 396 34.88 -18.52 38.51
N GLY A 397 35.73 -17.50 38.36
CA GLY A 397 37.19 -17.68 38.44
C GLY A 397 37.72 -17.24 39.82
N GLN A 398 38.43 -18.10 40.53
CA GLN A 398 39.20 -17.74 41.73
C GLN A 398 40.62 -17.38 41.31
N ILE A 399 41.10 -16.19 41.69
CA ILE A 399 42.44 -15.70 41.39
C ILE A 399 43.22 -15.62 42.70
N PRO A 400 44.39 -16.26 42.80
CA PRO A 400 45.24 -16.14 44.01
C PRO A 400 45.82 -14.73 44.17
N LEU A 401 46.01 -14.30 45.42
CA LEU A 401 46.46 -12.93 45.77
C LEU A 401 47.94 -12.63 45.40
N SER A 402 48.68 -13.58 44.84
CA SER A 402 50.05 -13.38 44.40
C SER A 402 50.20 -13.55 42.88
N GLY A 403 50.27 -12.43 42.17
CA GLY A 403 50.62 -12.39 40.77
C GLY A 403 49.56 -11.66 39.89
N SER A 404 50.01 -10.73 39.09
CA SER A 404 49.15 -10.09 38.06
C SER A 404 48.97 -11.06 36.91
N PRO A 405 47.77 -11.45 36.52
CA PRO A 405 47.56 -12.34 35.38
C PRO A 405 47.93 -11.65 34.06
N SER A 406 48.63 -12.40 33.20
CA SER A 406 48.89 -11.95 31.83
C SER A 406 47.60 -11.95 30.99
N ALA A 407 47.55 -11.09 30.02
CA ALA A 407 46.36 -10.87 29.16
C ALA A 407 45.91 -12.10 28.31
N SER A 408 46.66 -13.22 28.40
CA SER A 408 46.38 -14.50 27.71
C SER A 408 45.47 -15.44 28.48
N GLU A 409 45.28 -15.24 29.80
CA GLU A 409 44.49 -16.16 30.65
C GLU A 409 43.03 -15.76 30.83
N LEU A 410 42.61 -14.67 30.22
CA LEU A 410 41.22 -14.12 30.28
C LEU A 410 40.35 -14.43 29.06
N ARG A 411 40.69 -15.45 28.28
CA ARG A 411 39.82 -15.93 27.20
C ARG A 411 39.15 -17.24 27.60
N LEU A 412 37.94 -17.14 28.03
CA LEU A 412 36.88 -18.15 27.90
C LEU A 412 35.65 -17.54 27.33
#